data_03e8a44835b34e8dfe8c1fe44804e00d
#
_entry.id   03e8a44835b34e8dfe8c1fe44804e00d
#
_cell.length_a   1.000
_cell.length_b   1.000
_cell.length_c   1.000
_cell.angle_alpha   90.00
_cell.angle_beta   90.00
_cell.angle_gamma   90.00
#
_symmetry.space_group_name_H-M   'P 1'
#
loop_
_entity.id
_entity.type
_entity.pdbx_description
1 polymer ?
#
loop_
_entity_poly.entity_id
_entity_poly.type
_entity_poly.pdbx_seq_one_letter_code
_entity_poly.pdbx_strand_id
1 'polypeptide(L)'
;AKFKIDSISVGKSESTINLSSADVGQYGVVYVSYTLTSNPNIPNSGTWTGYGRGISPEGVLARGDLMGVWTMDGTKINVKSVDSVTDGINFLSGTIDLAAREMEAEIFKVE
;
A
#
# COMPACT_ATOMS: atom_id res chain seq x y z
N ALA A 1 -2.92 10.69 2.04
CA ALA A 1 -1.59 10.73 1.43
C ALA A 1 -1.67 10.32 -0.04
N LYS A 2 -0.81 10.89 -0.84
CA LYS A 2 -0.71 10.60 -2.26
C LYS A 2 0.57 9.83 -2.56
N PHE A 3 0.44 8.71 -3.27
CA PHE A 3 1.56 7.89 -3.71
C PHE A 3 1.60 7.83 -5.21
N LYS A 4 2.78 7.68 -5.77
CA LYS A 4 2.95 7.36 -7.19
C LYS A 4 3.38 5.90 -7.33
N ILE A 5 2.98 5.28 -8.43
CA ILE A 5 3.47 3.95 -8.77
C ILE A 5 4.85 4.11 -9.41
N ASP A 6 5.86 3.53 -8.77
CA ASP A 6 7.24 3.55 -9.29
C ASP A 6 7.48 2.41 -10.27
N SER A 7 6.91 1.24 -9.99
CA SER A 7 7.04 0.08 -10.87
C SER A 7 6.02 -0.98 -10.49
N ILE A 8 5.76 -1.90 -11.42
CA ILE A 8 4.92 -3.07 -11.22
C ILE A 8 5.64 -4.28 -11.79
N SER A 9 5.75 -5.33 -10.96
CA SER A 9 6.24 -6.64 -11.42
C SER A 9 5.03 -7.54 -11.61
N VAL A 10 4.75 -7.90 -12.87
CA VAL A 10 3.56 -8.66 -13.22
C VAL A 10 3.87 -10.16 -13.16
N GLY A 11 3.01 -10.91 -12.49
CA GLY A 11 3.08 -12.36 -12.42
C GLY A 11 1.77 -13.00 -12.81
N LYS A 12 1.75 -14.32 -12.86
CA LYS A 12 0.58 -15.08 -13.30
C LYS A 12 -0.58 -14.99 -12.33
N SER A 13 -0.32 -15.16 -11.03
CA SER A 13 -1.35 -15.15 -9.98
C SER A 13 -1.03 -14.12 -8.90
N GLU A 14 0.05 -13.40 -9.05
CA GLU A 14 0.56 -12.46 -8.06
C GLU A 14 1.31 -11.34 -8.77
N SER A 15 1.14 -10.13 -8.31
CA SER A 15 1.85 -8.96 -8.85
C SER A 15 2.31 -8.08 -7.71
N THR A 16 3.46 -7.46 -7.88
CA THR A 16 4.01 -6.54 -6.89
C THR A 16 3.95 -5.12 -7.42
N ILE A 17 3.35 -4.22 -6.64
CA ILE A 17 3.25 -2.81 -6.97
C ILE A 17 4.15 -2.05 -5.99
N ASN A 18 5.11 -1.32 -6.52
CA ASN A 18 6.02 -0.48 -5.74
C ASN A 18 5.57 0.96 -5.84
N LEU A 19 5.33 1.57 -4.69
CA LEU A 19 4.82 2.93 -4.60
C LEU A 19 5.71 3.78 -3.67
N SER A 20 5.68 5.08 -3.89
CA SER A 20 6.35 6.00 -2.98
C SER A 20 5.54 7.29 -2.84
N SER A 21 5.75 7.94 -1.70
CA SER A 21 5.18 9.25 -1.41
C SER A 21 6.23 10.15 -0.79
N ALA A 22 6.24 11.41 -1.21
CA ALA A 22 7.18 12.39 -0.67
C ALA A 22 6.77 12.89 0.73
N ASP A 23 5.51 12.73 1.10
CA ASP A 23 5.00 13.27 2.36
C ASP A 23 3.86 12.41 2.92
N VAL A 24 4.18 11.63 3.93
CA VAL A 24 3.21 10.85 4.69
C VAL A 24 3.29 11.31 6.16
N GLY A 25 3.05 12.61 6.38
CA GLY A 25 3.01 13.20 7.70
C GLY A 25 4.28 12.93 8.50
N GLN A 26 4.10 12.37 9.69
CA GLN A 26 5.21 12.08 10.60
C GLN A 26 6.21 11.05 10.06
N TYR A 27 5.81 10.23 9.10
CA TYR A 27 6.70 9.23 8.51
C TYR A 27 7.62 9.80 7.43
N GLY A 28 7.32 11.00 6.93
CA GLY A 28 8.13 11.67 5.92
C GLY A 28 8.00 11.02 4.54
N VAL A 29 9.13 10.73 3.92
CA VAL A 29 9.16 10.01 2.63
C VAL A 29 8.93 8.53 2.89
N VAL A 30 8.00 7.94 2.16
CA VAL A 30 7.62 6.53 2.36
C VAL A 30 7.73 5.75 1.06
N TYR A 31 8.32 4.57 1.15
CA TYR A 31 8.37 3.58 0.08
C TYR A 31 7.63 2.33 0.54
N VAL A 32 6.75 1.80 -0.30
CA VAL A 32 6.01 0.58 0.00
C VAL A 32 6.02 -0.38 -1.18
N SER A 33 6.00 -1.66 -0.87
CA SER A 33 5.85 -2.72 -1.86
C SER A 33 4.64 -3.55 -1.47
N TYR A 34 3.65 -3.62 -2.36
CA TYR A 34 2.42 -4.39 -2.17
C TYR A 34 2.45 -5.60 -3.10
N THR A 35 2.37 -6.79 -2.54
CA THR A 35 2.25 -8.03 -3.33
C THR A 35 0.81 -8.51 -3.26
N LEU A 36 0.10 -8.39 -4.37
CA LEU A 36 -1.31 -8.73 -4.49
C LEU A 36 -1.44 -10.14 -5.04
N THR A 37 -2.24 -10.97 -4.37
CA THR A 37 -2.52 -12.35 -4.77
C THR A 37 -4.01 -12.49 -5.04
N SER A 38 -4.35 -13.06 -6.19
CA SER A 38 -5.75 -13.27 -6.58
C SER A 38 -6.41 -14.36 -5.78
N ASN A 39 -7.68 -14.15 -5.42
CA ASN A 39 -8.51 -15.20 -4.82
C ASN A 39 -9.14 -16.03 -5.96
N PRO A 40 -8.80 -17.30 -6.08
CA PRO A 40 -9.32 -18.11 -7.19
C PRO A 40 -10.84 -18.35 -7.14
N ASN A 41 -11.46 -18.12 -5.97
CA ASN A 41 -12.88 -18.36 -5.76
C ASN A 41 -13.74 -17.11 -5.85
N ILE A 42 -13.13 -15.93 -5.84
CA ILE A 42 -13.84 -14.65 -5.86
C ILE A 42 -13.22 -13.78 -6.95
N PRO A 43 -13.95 -13.47 -8.03
CA PRO A 43 -13.38 -12.67 -9.12
C PRO A 43 -13.05 -11.25 -8.67
N ASN A 44 -12.01 -10.68 -9.29
CA ASN A 44 -11.56 -9.30 -9.10
C ASN A 44 -11.27 -8.95 -7.65
N SER A 45 -10.73 -9.90 -6.90
CA SER A 45 -10.39 -9.68 -5.50
C SER A 45 -9.29 -10.62 -5.03
N GLY A 46 -8.76 -10.33 -3.88
CA GLY A 46 -7.74 -11.15 -3.26
C GLY A 46 -7.20 -10.54 -1.97
N THR A 47 -6.07 -11.05 -1.57
CA THR A 47 -5.34 -10.57 -0.40
C THR A 47 -4.04 -9.94 -0.85
N TRP A 48 -3.41 -9.18 0.04
CA TRP A 48 -2.08 -8.65 -0.23
C TRP A 48 -1.30 -8.52 1.06
N THR A 49 0.02 -8.58 0.91
CA THR A 49 0.96 -8.28 1.97
C THR A 49 1.93 -7.24 1.43
N GLY A 50 2.55 -6.51 2.34
CA GLY A 50 3.50 -5.52 1.92
C GLY A 50 4.43 -5.10 3.04
N TYR A 51 5.44 -4.34 2.64
CA TYR A 51 6.41 -3.77 3.55
C TYR A 51 6.57 -2.29 3.23
N GLY A 52 6.70 -1.49 4.28
CA GLY A 52 6.92 -0.07 4.14
C GLY A 52 8.16 0.40 4.88
N ARG A 53 8.76 1.47 4.35
CA ARG A 53 9.88 2.17 4.99
C ARG A 53 9.64 3.65 4.88
N GLY A 54 9.79 4.36 5.99
CA GLY A 54 9.67 5.80 6.03
C GLY A 54 10.95 6.44 6.56
N ILE A 55 11.26 7.63 6.05
CA ILE A 55 12.38 8.43 6.54
C ILE A 55 11.87 9.85 6.81
N SER A 56 11.88 10.26 8.07
CA SER A 56 11.50 11.62 8.44
C SER A 56 12.55 12.64 8.02
N PRO A 57 12.23 13.94 7.97
CA PRO A 57 13.22 14.97 7.67
C PRO A 57 14.41 14.96 8.64
N GLU A 58 14.21 14.48 9.87
CA GLU A 58 15.28 14.38 10.89
C GLU A 58 16.07 13.07 10.77
N GLY A 59 15.76 12.23 9.76
CA GLY A 59 16.45 10.96 9.54
C GLY A 59 15.97 9.81 10.42
N VAL A 60 14.81 9.95 11.05
CA VAL A 60 14.22 8.87 11.85
C VAL A 60 13.58 7.86 10.90
N LEU A 61 13.97 6.59 11.05
CA LEU A 61 13.48 5.51 10.21
C LEU A 61 12.22 4.87 10.83
N ALA A 62 11.22 4.66 9.99
CA ALA A 62 10.01 3.92 10.35
C ALA A 62 9.89 2.67 9.47
N ARG A 63 9.26 1.63 10.00
CA ARG A 63 9.01 0.36 9.33
C ARG A 63 7.56 -0.01 9.47
N GLY A 64 7.05 -0.75 8.50
CA GLY A 64 5.71 -1.29 8.57
C GLY A 64 5.61 -2.64 7.88
N ASP A 65 4.87 -3.54 8.50
CA ASP A 65 4.43 -4.80 7.92
C ASP A 65 2.94 -4.69 7.66
N LEU A 66 2.53 -4.89 6.41
CA LEU A 66 1.20 -4.57 5.93
C LEU A 66 0.48 -5.84 5.52
N MET A 67 -0.80 -5.92 5.85
CA MET A 67 -1.62 -7.09 5.51
C MET A 67 -3.03 -6.64 5.21
N GLY A 68 -3.56 -7.03 4.06
CA GLY A 68 -4.86 -6.55 3.67
C GLY A 68 -5.56 -7.34 2.59
N VAL A 69 -6.62 -6.73 2.09
CA VAL A 69 -7.46 -7.25 1.03
C VAL A 69 -7.59 -6.22 -0.08
N TRP A 70 -7.90 -6.68 -1.27
CA TRP A 70 -8.10 -5.79 -2.41
C TRP A 70 -9.29 -6.25 -3.25
N THR A 71 -9.91 -5.28 -3.90
CA THR A 71 -10.93 -5.51 -4.93
C THR A 71 -10.61 -4.62 -6.13
N MET A 72 -10.91 -5.10 -7.32
CA MET A 72 -10.67 -4.35 -8.55
C MET A 72 -11.99 -3.97 -9.21
N ASP A 73 -12.07 -2.71 -9.63
CA ASP A 73 -13.21 -2.17 -10.38
C ASP A 73 -12.64 -1.34 -11.53
N GLY A 74 -12.72 -1.88 -12.75
CA GLY A 74 -12.13 -1.22 -13.91
C GLY A 74 -10.62 -1.11 -13.79
N THR A 75 -10.10 0.11 -13.85
CA THR A 75 -8.67 0.40 -13.73
C THR A 75 -8.25 0.72 -12.30
N LYS A 76 -9.16 0.58 -11.33
CA LYS A 76 -8.90 0.97 -9.94
C LYS A 76 -8.91 -0.24 -9.04
N ILE A 77 -7.95 -0.27 -8.11
CA ILE A 77 -7.86 -1.30 -7.08
C ILE A 77 -8.11 -0.63 -5.74
N ASN A 78 -9.14 -1.08 -5.04
CA ASN A 78 -9.40 -0.63 -3.67
C ASN A 78 -8.65 -1.52 -2.72
N VAL A 79 -7.87 -0.95 -1.84
CA VAL A 79 -7.05 -1.67 -0.86
C VAL A 79 -7.41 -1.26 0.55
N LYS A 80 -7.42 -2.23 1.45
CA LYS A 80 -7.57 -2.00 2.88
C LYS A 80 -6.60 -2.90 3.61
N SER A 81 -5.98 -2.35 4.66
CA SER A 81 -5.00 -3.12 5.44
C SER A 81 -5.00 -2.73 6.90
N VAL A 82 -4.53 -3.66 7.71
CA VAL A 82 -4.16 -3.42 9.09
C VAL A 82 -2.65 -3.60 9.16
N ASP A 83 -1.97 -2.57 9.64
CA ASP A 83 -0.52 -2.46 9.50
C ASP A 83 0.14 -2.44 10.88
N SER A 84 1.16 -3.28 11.04
CA SER A 84 2.05 -3.22 12.21
C SER A 84 3.20 -2.27 11.87
N VAL A 85 3.24 -1.14 12.53
CA VAL A 85 4.22 -0.08 12.24
C VAL A 85 5.03 0.26 13.49
N THR A 86 6.11 0.99 13.28
CA THR A 86 7.07 1.33 14.35
C THR A 86 6.41 1.92 15.59
N ASP A 87 5.39 2.74 15.43
CA ASP A 87 4.71 3.45 16.51
C ASP A 87 3.32 2.89 16.83
N GLY A 88 3.01 1.66 16.41
CA GLY A 88 1.76 1.01 16.79
C GLY A 88 1.07 0.28 15.65
N ILE A 89 -0.25 0.44 15.57
CA ILE A 89 -1.08 -0.23 14.59
C ILE A 89 -1.87 0.83 13.81
N ASN A 90 -1.81 0.75 12.49
CA ASN A 90 -2.57 1.62 11.60
C ASN A 90 -3.59 0.82 10.79
N PHE A 91 -4.66 1.47 10.38
CA PHE A 91 -5.58 1.01 9.35
C PHE A 91 -5.40 1.89 8.13
N LEU A 92 -5.31 1.26 6.95
CA LEU A 92 -5.20 2.00 5.69
C LEU A 92 -6.39 1.68 4.79
N SER A 93 -6.92 2.73 4.16
CA SER A 93 -7.93 2.61 3.11
C SER A 93 -7.46 3.43 1.91
N GLY A 94 -7.30 2.80 0.77
CA GLY A 94 -6.77 3.49 -0.39
C GLY A 94 -7.35 2.99 -1.70
N THR A 95 -7.09 3.78 -2.75
CA THR A 95 -7.46 3.43 -4.12
C THR A 95 -6.23 3.62 -5.00
N ILE A 96 -5.82 2.53 -5.65
CA ILE A 96 -4.74 2.55 -6.64
C ILE A 96 -5.39 2.74 -8.00
N ASP A 97 -5.02 3.80 -8.69
CA ASP A 97 -5.49 4.08 -10.05
C ASP A 97 -4.37 3.65 -11.03
N LEU A 98 -4.58 2.52 -11.68
CA LEU A 98 -3.57 1.95 -12.58
C LEU A 98 -3.38 2.81 -13.83
N ALA A 99 -4.42 3.48 -14.30
CA ALA A 99 -4.34 4.34 -15.48
C ALA A 99 -3.60 5.64 -15.18
N ALA A 100 -3.86 6.24 -14.02
CA ALA A 100 -3.19 7.46 -13.58
C ALA A 100 -1.83 7.20 -12.93
N ARG A 101 -1.52 5.94 -12.58
CA ARG A 101 -0.27 5.52 -11.94
C ARG A 101 -0.06 6.16 -10.58
N GLU A 102 -1.12 6.22 -9.80
CA GLU A 102 -1.08 6.83 -8.47
C GLU A 102 -2.00 6.11 -7.50
N MET A 103 -1.80 6.36 -6.21
CA MET A 103 -2.69 5.89 -5.15
C MET A 103 -3.01 7.05 -4.23
N GLU A 104 -4.27 7.13 -3.82
CA GLU A 104 -4.66 7.98 -2.71
C GLU A 104 -5.04 7.08 -1.54
N ALA A 105 -4.54 7.38 -0.37
CA ALA A 105 -4.78 6.57 0.82
C ALA A 105 -5.03 7.45 2.04
N GLU A 106 -5.91 6.96 2.90
CA GLU A 106 -6.13 7.51 4.22
C GLU A 106 -5.58 6.51 5.23
N ILE A 107 -4.82 7.01 6.19
CA ILE A 107 -4.18 6.20 7.21
C ILE A 107 -4.71 6.64 8.57
N PHE A 108 -5.24 5.68 9.34
CA PHE A 108 -5.84 5.92 10.64
C PHE A 108 -5.05 5.20 11.71
N LYS A 109 -4.69 5.90 12.76
CA LYS A 109 -4.06 5.29 13.93
C LYS A 109 -5.08 4.49 14.72
N VAL A 110 -4.80 3.20 14.96
CA VAL A 110 -5.66 2.31 15.74
C VAL A 110 -5.14 2.19 17.16
N GLU A 111 -3.84 2.04 17.32
CA GLU A 111 -3.18 1.96 18.63
C GLU A 111 -1.83 2.64 18.67
#